data_7f31fb27fcf663a05336d2eec3ac9868
#
_entry.id   7f31fb27fcf663a05336d2eec3ac9868
#
_cell.length_a   1.000
_cell.length_b   1.000
_cell.length_c   1.000
_cell.angle_alpha   90.00
_cell.angle_beta   90.00
_cell.angle_gamma   90.00
#
_symmetry.space_group_name_H-M   'P 1'
#
loop_
_entity.id
_entity.type
_entity.pdbx_description
1 polymer ?
#
loop_
_entity_poly.entity_id
_entity_poly.type
_entity_poly.pdbx_seq_one_letter_code
_entity_poly.pdbx_strand_id
1 'polypeptide(L)'
;MLETLPATEPATERAAAAPRGRRLSRAAPFVVAGLAALALWIAPLVLDTFAVNVLTRSMIYAVLAVTVDLLWGFAGILTFGQAAFFGIGAYATAMILAAYGATPLGIAAAIAAALVAPALLGLAVGWLSFYHRSTPLYASVISLVVPIVVVQLIYAGGEWTGSSSGLVGFDVLPFETEGYFRLAALFLIAVTLAAWILVRADAGRALVALRDNEARCAYLGLNPRRLQIRLTASLAAVAGLAGFLFANASGVVAPENAGFLFGTELVIWVALGGRGTLLGPVLGTVAIDYLAANLSGDLPFLWQLLLGSAFVVIIILLPGGLADLVGRLWRALPVGRRQPAPPRLVARAAGTEAAGSEVTGTEATGTPILKVENLAKAYGALTVLEGIDLEIRAGELVSLVGPNGAGKTTLMRCLSDGTEPFKGAIAVGGTPITGLTPNRIVGLGVGRKFQVASVFESLSVADCLRLARASHDGLSPVGRAETLGLPQPALDVLRMTGLDRQLTQPTRLLSHGQKQALELAMVVALEPRLILLDEPTAGLTKAERTTIGTVLKALTAEGQIAAVLVEHDLDFVREISSRIVVLHQGRLVLDGTVEDVVGSELVRTIYSGGAHG
;
A
#
# COMPACT_ATOMS: atom_id res chain seq x y z
N MET A 1 18.44 7.02 62.20
CA MET A 1 17.73 5.76 61.93
C MET A 1 17.57 5.68 60.41
N LEU A 2 18.49 4.94 59.81
CA LEU A 2 18.49 4.65 58.35
C LEU A 2 17.84 3.29 58.19
N GLU A 3 16.62 3.25 57.62
CA GLU A 3 15.97 2.00 57.25
C GLU A 3 16.43 1.56 55.87
N THR A 4 17.02 0.40 55.85
CA THR A 4 17.52 -0.30 54.65
C THR A 4 16.37 -0.87 53.84
N LEU A 5 16.28 -0.48 52.54
CA LEU A 5 15.41 -1.11 51.57
C LEU A 5 15.93 -2.52 51.20
N PRO A 6 15.08 -3.53 51.05
CA PRO A 6 15.49 -4.87 50.68
C PRO A 6 15.84 -4.95 49.17
N ALA A 7 16.92 -5.71 48.91
CA ALA A 7 17.40 -6.02 47.58
C ALA A 7 16.35 -6.83 46.80
N THR A 8 16.02 -6.38 45.59
CA THR A 8 15.19 -7.12 44.62
C THR A 8 15.98 -8.27 44.01
N GLU A 9 15.54 -9.49 44.26
CA GLU A 9 16.03 -10.71 43.63
C GLU A 9 15.83 -10.66 42.08
N PRO A 10 16.75 -11.25 41.30
CA PRO A 10 16.61 -11.32 39.87
C PRO A 10 15.46 -12.28 39.49
N ALA A 11 14.48 -11.75 38.76
CA ALA A 11 13.37 -12.52 38.20
C ALA A 11 13.89 -13.61 37.26
N THR A 12 13.92 -14.83 37.73
CA THR A 12 14.15 -16.03 36.91
C THR A 12 13.17 -16.08 35.76
N GLU A 13 13.71 -16.12 34.55
CA GLU A 13 13.02 -16.34 33.30
C GLU A 13 12.19 -17.65 33.33
N ARG A 14 10.94 -17.56 33.73
CA ARG A 14 9.97 -18.61 33.41
C ARG A 14 9.61 -18.48 31.93
N ALA A 15 10.17 -19.35 31.10
CA ALA A 15 9.70 -19.62 29.77
C ALA A 15 8.20 -19.97 29.81
N ALA A 16 7.35 -18.96 29.68
CA ALA A 16 5.90 -19.14 29.67
C ALA A 16 5.53 -19.92 28.40
N ALA A 17 5.17 -21.20 28.58
CA ALA A 17 4.60 -22.03 27.52
C ALA A 17 3.46 -21.26 26.85
N ALA A 18 3.58 -21.06 25.53
CA ALA A 18 2.58 -20.32 24.75
C ALA A 18 1.19 -20.95 24.97
N PRO A 19 0.16 -20.16 25.36
CA PRO A 19 -1.14 -20.70 25.70
C PRO A 19 -1.71 -21.48 24.52
N ARG A 20 -2.15 -22.72 24.73
CA ARG A 20 -2.68 -23.65 23.72
C ARG A 20 -3.72 -23.02 22.79
N GLY A 21 -4.46 -21.99 23.22
CA GLY A 21 -5.41 -21.24 22.40
C GLY A 21 -4.82 -20.43 21.25
N ARG A 22 -3.52 -20.10 21.26
CA ARG A 22 -2.85 -19.39 20.16
C ARG A 22 -2.59 -20.29 18.94
N ARG A 23 -2.34 -21.58 19.16
CA ARG A 23 -2.09 -22.56 18.08
C ARG A 23 -3.40 -22.85 17.30
N LEU A 24 -4.52 -22.97 17.96
CA LEU A 24 -5.83 -23.20 17.34
C LEU A 24 -6.29 -22.01 16.47
N SER A 25 -6.02 -20.76 16.87
CA SER A 25 -6.41 -19.59 16.07
C SER A 25 -5.57 -19.41 14.79
N ARG A 26 -4.32 -19.88 14.79
CA ARG A 26 -3.46 -19.88 13.60
C ARG A 26 -3.81 -21.00 12.62
N ALA A 27 -4.31 -22.13 13.12
CA ALA A 27 -4.69 -23.27 12.30
C ALA A 27 -6.11 -23.12 11.69
N ALA A 28 -6.96 -22.29 12.27
CA ALA A 28 -8.36 -22.14 11.85
C ALA A 28 -8.56 -21.92 10.33
N PRO A 29 -7.84 -21.02 9.65
CA PRO A 29 -8.01 -20.81 8.20
C PRO A 29 -7.60 -22.04 7.37
N PHE A 30 -6.57 -22.76 7.80
CA PHE A 30 -6.14 -23.99 7.12
C PHE A 30 -7.15 -25.13 7.34
N VAL A 31 -7.77 -25.19 8.53
CA VAL A 31 -8.85 -26.13 8.81
C VAL A 31 -10.07 -25.80 7.97
N VAL A 32 -10.46 -24.53 7.86
CA VAL A 32 -11.58 -24.10 7.01
C VAL A 32 -11.29 -24.40 5.54
N ALA A 33 -10.09 -24.11 5.06
CA ALA A 33 -9.67 -24.43 3.70
C ALA A 33 -9.68 -25.94 3.45
N GLY A 34 -9.22 -26.75 4.42
CA GLY A 34 -9.27 -28.21 4.34
C GLY A 34 -10.71 -28.77 4.30
N LEU A 35 -11.61 -28.21 5.12
CA LEU A 35 -13.03 -28.59 5.09
C LEU A 35 -13.71 -28.16 3.78
N ALA A 36 -13.40 -26.97 3.28
CA ALA A 36 -13.89 -26.52 1.98
C ALA A 36 -13.36 -27.42 0.85
N ALA A 37 -12.08 -27.79 0.87
CA ALA A 37 -11.49 -28.70 -0.09
C ALA A 37 -12.18 -30.08 -0.06
N LEU A 38 -12.43 -30.62 1.14
CA LEU A 38 -13.13 -31.89 1.29
C LEU A 38 -14.58 -31.81 0.76
N ALA A 39 -15.30 -30.74 1.10
CA ALA A 39 -16.67 -30.54 0.61
C ALA A 39 -16.71 -30.42 -0.92
N LEU A 40 -15.82 -29.64 -1.51
CA LEU A 40 -15.71 -29.50 -2.98
C LEU A 40 -15.21 -30.78 -3.65
N TRP A 41 -14.39 -31.60 -2.96
CA TRP A 41 -13.96 -32.91 -3.48
C TRP A 41 -15.10 -33.90 -3.62
N ILE A 42 -16.05 -33.85 -2.71
CA ILE A 42 -17.24 -34.73 -2.66
C ILE A 42 -18.38 -34.19 -3.53
N ALA A 43 -18.45 -32.88 -3.75
CA ALA A 43 -19.57 -32.22 -4.44
C ALA A 43 -19.93 -32.84 -5.81
N PRO A 44 -18.99 -33.24 -6.71
CA PRO A 44 -19.35 -33.87 -7.98
C PRO A 44 -20.08 -35.19 -7.88
N LEU A 45 -20.04 -35.86 -6.71
CA LEU A 45 -20.76 -37.13 -6.49
C LEU A 45 -22.25 -36.91 -6.25
N VAL A 46 -22.67 -35.67 -5.93
CA VAL A 46 -24.04 -35.31 -5.56
C VAL A 46 -24.69 -34.41 -6.59
N LEU A 47 -23.88 -33.61 -7.28
CA LEU A 47 -24.34 -32.63 -8.26
C LEU A 47 -24.51 -33.27 -9.65
N ASP A 48 -25.46 -32.74 -10.41
CA ASP A 48 -25.65 -33.10 -11.80
C ASP A 48 -24.52 -32.51 -12.70
N THR A 49 -24.32 -33.07 -13.88
CA THR A 49 -23.26 -32.68 -14.81
C THR A 49 -23.34 -31.22 -15.22
N PHE A 50 -24.52 -30.65 -15.37
CA PHE A 50 -24.72 -29.24 -15.70
C PHE A 50 -24.18 -28.35 -14.57
N ALA A 51 -24.59 -28.61 -13.32
CA ALA A 51 -24.10 -27.86 -12.16
C ALA A 51 -22.58 -27.98 -11.98
N VAL A 52 -21.99 -29.16 -12.20
CA VAL A 52 -20.53 -29.38 -12.14
C VAL A 52 -19.82 -28.53 -13.19
N ASN A 53 -20.29 -28.48 -14.43
CA ASN A 53 -19.69 -27.67 -15.50
C ASN A 53 -19.79 -26.17 -15.20
N VAL A 54 -20.97 -25.69 -14.80
CA VAL A 54 -21.18 -24.28 -14.46
C VAL A 54 -20.31 -23.86 -13.28
N LEU A 55 -20.30 -24.65 -12.21
CA LEU A 55 -19.50 -24.34 -11.03
C LEU A 55 -18.00 -24.43 -11.30
N THR A 56 -17.53 -25.33 -12.20
CA THR A 56 -16.13 -25.36 -12.64
C THR A 56 -15.73 -24.02 -13.25
N ARG A 57 -16.52 -23.51 -14.18
CA ARG A 57 -16.32 -22.20 -14.79
C ARG A 57 -16.39 -21.09 -13.76
N SER A 58 -17.41 -21.08 -12.91
CA SER A 58 -17.59 -20.07 -11.86
C SER A 58 -16.41 -20.02 -10.89
N MET A 59 -15.83 -21.17 -10.52
CA MET A 59 -14.64 -21.23 -9.66
C MET A 59 -13.39 -20.66 -10.35
N ILE A 60 -13.22 -20.91 -11.64
CA ILE A 60 -12.13 -20.32 -12.43
C ILE A 60 -12.29 -18.79 -12.49
N TYR A 61 -13.50 -18.30 -12.72
CA TYR A 61 -13.81 -16.86 -12.70
C TYR A 61 -13.65 -16.25 -11.31
N ALA A 62 -13.95 -17.00 -10.25
CA ALA A 62 -13.70 -16.57 -8.88
C ALA A 62 -12.19 -16.37 -8.56
N VAL A 63 -11.28 -17.12 -9.20
CA VAL A 63 -9.84 -16.84 -9.14
C VAL A 63 -9.54 -15.45 -9.69
N LEU A 64 -10.13 -15.09 -10.83
CA LEU A 64 -9.97 -13.74 -11.41
C LEU A 64 -10.54 -12.67 -10.48
N ALA A 65 -11.70 -12.91 -9.86
CA ALA A 65 -12.29 -12.00 -8.89
C ALA A 65 -11.37 -11.75 -7.68
N VAL A 66 -10.65 -12.76 -7.19
CA VAL A 66 -9.62 -12.59 -6.15
C VAL A 66 -8.50 -11.69 -6.65
N THR A 67 -8.04 -11.83 -7.90
CA THR A 67 -6.98 -10.97 -8.46
C THR A 67 -7.45 -9.52 -8.62
N VAL A 68 -8.69 -9.30 -9.06
CA VAL A 68 -9.31 -7.97 -9.12
C VAL A 68 -9.44 -7.37 -7.72
N ASP A 69 -9.86 -8.15 -6.71
CA ASP A 69 -10.01 -7.67 -5.34
C ASP A 69 -8.67 -7.27 -4.71
N LEU A 70 -7.60 -8.00 -4.98
CA LEU A 70 -6.26 -7.63 -4.51
C LEU A 70 -5.79 -6.29 -5.11
N LEU A 71 -6.08 -6.03 -6.38
CA LEU A 71 -5.76 -4.75 -7.02
C LEU A 71 -6.69 -3.64 -6.57
N TRP A 72 -8.00 -3.85 -6.66
CA TRP A 72 -8.98 -2.80 -6.39
C TRP A 72 -9.33 -2.67 -4.91
N GLY A 73 -9.62 -3.78 -4.26
CA GLY A 73 -10.05 -3.80 -2.86
C GLY A 73 -8.93 -3.43 -1.89
N PHE A 74 -7.73 -3.99 -2.08
CA PHE A 74 -6.61 -3.80 -1.17
C PHE A 74 -5.62 -2.74 -1.63
N ALA A 75 -5.24 -2.70 -2.92
CA ALA A 75 -4.27 -1.72 -3.41
C ALA A 75 -4.90 -0.43 -3.97
N GLY A 76 -6.23 -0.35 -4.11
CA GLY A 76 -6.94 0.83 -4.59
C GLY A 76 -6.88 1.06 -6.11
N ILE A 77 -6.42 0.08 -6.88
CA ILE A 77 -6.23 0.17 -8.33
C ILE A 77 -7.42 -0.50 -9.01
N LEU A 78 -8.39 0.29 -9.49
CA LEU A 78 -9.48 -0.23 -10.30
C LEU A 78 -8.93 -0.73 -11.65
N THR A 79 -9.23 -1.99 -12.00
CA THR A 79 -8.72 -2.64 -13.20
C THR A 79 -9.79 -3.43 -13.94
N PHE A 80 -9.82 -3.28 -15.24
CA PHE A 80 -10.61 -4.07 -16.20
C PHE A 80 -9.72 -5.04 -16.97
N GLY A 81 -8.41 -4.94 -16.82
CA GLY A 81 -7.39 -5.66 -17.59
C GLY A 81 -7.27 -7.15 -17.27
N GLN A 82 -7.90 -7.66 -16.21
CA GLN A 82 -7.75 -9.06 -15.80
C GLN A 82 -8.31 -10.02 -16.85
N ALA A 83 -9.38 -9.64 -17.57
CA ALA A 83 -9.89 -10.40 -18.70
C ALA A 83 -8.86 -10.58 -19.82
N ALA A 84 -8.09 -9.53 -20.14
CA ALA A 84 -7.03 -9.62 -21.16
C ALA A 84 -5.92 -10.60 -20.76
N PHE A 85 -5.47 -10.56 -19.51
CA PHE A 85 -4.46 -11.47 -19.00
C PHE A 85 -4.94 -12.92 -19.02
N PHE A 86 -6.19 -13.13 -18.62
CA PHE A 86 -6.86 -14.42 -18.69
C PHE A 86 -6.97 -14.93 -20.12
N GLY A 87 -7.46 -14.10 -21.04
CA GLY A 87 -7.60 -14.45 -22.45
C GLY A 87 -6.27 -14.81 -23.10
N ILE A 88 -5.20 -14.04 -22.86
CA ILE A 88 -3.86 -14.36 -23.37
C ILE A 88 -3.40 -15.72 -22.84
N GLY A 89 -3.61 -16.01 -21.54
CA GLY A 89 -3.29 -17.32 -20.98
C GLY A 89 -4.07 -18.47 -21.64
N ALA A 90 -5.37 -18.26 -21.88
CA ALA A 90 -6.22 -19.24 -22.55
C ALA A 90 -5.80 -19.46 -24.00
N TYR A 91 -5.59 -18.39 -24.78
CA TYR A 91 -5.14 -18.47 -26.17
C TYR A 91 -3.76 -19.09 -26.30
N ALA A 92 -2.78 -18.68 -25.48
CA ALA A 92 -1.45 -19.27 -25.46
C ALA A 92 -1.51 -20.78 -25.20
N THR A 93 -2.37 -21.20 -24.27
CA THR A 93 -2.62 -22.62 -23.97
C THR A 93 -3.19 -23.34 -25.19
N ALA A 94 -4.28 -22.85 -25.76
CA ALA A 94 -4.95 -23.46 -26.90
C ALA A 94 -4.01 -23.59 -28.12
N MET A 95 -3.26 -22.55 -28.45
CA MET A 95 -2.29 -22.54 -29.56
C MET A 95 -1.17 -23.56 -29.35
N ILE A 96 -0.61 -23.68 -28.13
CA ILE A 96 0.45 -24.64 -27.86
C ILE A 96 -0.08 -26.06 -27.87
N LEU A 97 -1.23 -26.33 -27.28
CA LEU A 97 -1.84 -27.65 -27.29
C LEU A 97 -2.33 -28.06 -28.69
N ALA A 98 -2.74 -27.11 -29.54
CA ALA A 98 -3.02 -27.38 -30.95
C ALA A 98 -1.76 -27.79 -31.74
N ALA A 99 -0.61 -27.19 -31.42
CA ALA A 99 0.64 -27.45 -32.13
C ALA A 99 1.39 -28.71 -31.66
N TYR A 100 1.41 -28.95 -30.35
CA TYR A 100 2.24 -29.98 -29.70
C TYR A 100 1.44 -31.12 -29.06
N GLY A 101 0.10 -31.01 -29.07
CA GLY A 101 -0.81 -31.92 -28.39
C GLY A 101 -0.74 -31.86 -26.86
N ALA A 102 -1.56 -32.67 -26.18
CA ALA A 102 -1.52 -32.80 -24.73
C ALA A 102 -0.40 -33.73 -24.24
N THR A 103 0.77 -33.63 -24.85
CA THR A 103 1.99 -34.32 -24.42
C THR A 103 2.55 -33.68 -23.14
N PRO A 104 3.36 -34.40 -22.32
CA PRO A 104 3.98 -33.82 -21.14
C PRO A 104 4.75 -32.52 -21.44
N LEU A 105 5.46 -32.48 -22.59
CA LEU A 105 6.18 -31.28 -23.03
C LEU A 105 5.21 -30.15 -23.47
N GLY A 106 4.15 -30.49 -24.22
CA GLY A 106 3.11 -29.53 -24.64
C GLY A 106 2.40 -28.91 -23.43
N ILE A 107 2.04 -29.72 -22.43
CA ILE A 107 1.41 -29.27 -21.19
C ILE A 107 2.36 -28.34 -20.41
N ALA A 108 3.63 -28.72 -20.23
CA ALA A 108 4.60 -27.88 -19.55
C ALA A 108 4.84 -26.55 -20.27
N ALA A 109 4.93 -26.57 -21.61
CA ALA A 109 5.05 -25.37 -22.43
C ALA A 109 3.79 -24.49 -22.35
N ALA A 110 2.59 -25.07 -22.34
CA ALA A 110 1.33 -24.34 -22.18
C ALA A 110 1.22 -23.66 -20.81
N ILE A 111 1.58 -24.35 -19.73
CA ILE A 111 1.65 -23.76 -18.37
C ILE A 111 2.65 -22.61 -18.33
N ALA A 112 3.85 -22.82 -18.89
CA ALA A 112 4.88 -21.78 -18.92
C ALA A 112 4.42 -20.55 -19.72
N ALA A 113 3.80 -20.74 -20.87
CA ALA A 113 3.29 -19.65 -21.68
C ALA A 113 2.11 -18.94 -21.01
N ALA A 114 1.17 -19.66 -20.41
CA ALA A 114 0.05 -19.11 -19.65
C ALA A 114 0.48 -18.33 -18.39
N LEU A 115 1.67 -18.61 -17.86
CA LEU A 115 2.28 -17.85 -16.78
C LEU A 115 3.04 -16.62 -17.29
N VAL A 116 3.92 -16.82 -18.28
CA VAL A 116 4.93 -15.83 -18.68
C VAL A 116 4.31 -14.75 -19.57
N ALA A 117 3.49 -15.09 -20.58
CA ALA A 117 2.94 -14.12 -21.51
C ALA A 117 2.02 -13.09 -20.81
N PRO A 118 1.05 -13.51 -19.96
CA PRO A 118 0.27 -12.55 -19.17
C PRO A 118 1.11 -11.76 -18.18
N ALA A 119 2.13 -12.37 -17.55
CA ALA A 119 3.03 -11.67 -16.62
C ALA A 119 3.81 -10.56 -17.33
N LEU A 120 4.33 -10.80 -18.53
CA LEU A 120 5.03 -9.80 -19.35
C LEU A 120 4.08 -8.67 -19.77
N LEU A 121 2.86 -9.00 -20.21
CA LEU A 121 1.86 -7.97 -20.49
C LEU A 121 1.51 -7.19 -19.22
N GLY A 122 1.29 -7.86 -18.08
CA GLY A 122 1.03 -7.23 -16.80
C GLY A 122 2.17 -6.34 -16.33
N LEU A 123 3.43 -6.72 -16.60
CA LEU A 123 4.60 -5.89 -16.35
C LEU A 123 4.60 -4.63 -17.24
N ALA A 124 4.30 -4.78 -18.55
CA ALA A 124 4.22 -3.68 -19.50
C ALA A 124 3.08 -2.70 -19.14
N VAL A 125 1.89 -3.23 -18.84
CA VAL A 125 0.72 -2.44 -18.40
C VAL A 125 1.01 -1.74 -17.08
N GLY A 126 1.58 -2.43 -16.11
CA GLY A 126 1.96 -1.85 -14.83
C GLY A 126 3.03 -0.77 -14.98
N TRP A 127 4.04 -1.00 -15.84
CA TRP A 127 5.05 0.01 -16.15
C TRP A 127 4.42 1.25 -16.80
N LEU A 128 3.59 1.07 -17.80
CA LEU A 128 2.90 2.17 -18.50
C LEU A 128 1.98 2.95 -17.55
N SER A 129 1.28 2.23 -16.64
CA SER A 129 0.33 2.83 -15.70
C SER A 129 0.98 3.61 -14.56
N PHE A 130 2.16 3.20 -14.07
CA PHE A 130 2.70 3.72 -12.81
C PHE A 130 4.08 4.38 -12.92
N TYR A 131 4.79 4.27 -14.07
CA TYR A 131 6.16 4.78 -14.17
C TYR A 131 6.25 6.31 -14.17
N HIS A 132 5.34 7.01 -14.88
CA HIS A 132 5.41 8.45 -15.14
C HIS A 132 4.57 9.34 -14.20
N ARG A 133 4.40 8.96 -12.92
CA ARG A 133 3.54 9.71 -11.96
C ARG A 133 2.09 9.87 -12.44
N SER A 134 1.58 8.91 -13.18
CA SER A 134 0.20 8.89 -13.62
C SER A 134 -0.74 8.80 -12.41
N THR A 135 -1.85 9.50 -12.50
CA THR A 135 -2.88 9.42 -11.46
C THR A 135 -3.56 8.04 -11.48
N PRO A 136 -4.19 7.59 -10.40
CA PRO A 136 -4.97 6.33 -10.38
C PRO A 136 -6.00 6.23 -11.51
N LEU A 137 -6.53 7.38 -11.96
CA LEU A 137 -7.45 7.45 -13.10
C LEU A 137 -6.79 6.96 -14.39
N TYR A 138 -5.54 7.35 -14.67
CA TYR A 138 -4.82 6.88 -15.87
C TYR A 138 -4.59 5.38 -15.84
N ALA A 139 -4.27 4.81 -14.70
CA ALA A 139 -4.11 3.37 -14.55
C ALA A 139 -5.41 2.62 -14.89
N SER A 140 -6.55 3.14 -14.44
CA SER A 140 -7.87 2.58 -14.77
C SER A 140 -8.19 2.67 -16.26
N VAL A 141 -7.89 3.83 -16.90
CA VAL A 141 -8.10 4.02 -18.36
C VAL A 141 -7.20 3.06 -19.15
N ILE A 142 -5.92 2.93 -18.81
CA ILE A 142 -5.02 1.99 -19.46
C ILE A 142 -5.55 0.56 -19.33
N SER A 143 -5.97 0.17 -18.12
CA SER A 143 -6.51 -1.17 -17.87
C SER A 143 -7.80 -1.47 -18.65
N LEU A 144 -8.57 -0.44 -19.03
CA LEU A 144 -9.76 -0.56 -19.86
C LEU A 144 -9.43 -0.75 -21.34
N VAL A 145 -8.37 -0.11 -21.82
CA VAL A 145 -7.95 -0.20 -23.23
C VAL A 145 -7.28 -1.54 -23.53
N VAL A 146 -6.57 -2.13 -22.56
CA VAL A 146 -5.81 -3.38 -22.77
C VAL A 146 -6.67 -4.54 -23.30
N PRO A 147 -7.85 -4.87 -22.73
CA PRO A 147 -8.74 -5.89 -23.28
C PRO A 147 -9.16 -5.62 -24.73
N ILE A 148 -9.43 -4.35 -25.05
CA ILE A 148 -9.81 -3.96 -26.42
C ILE A 148 -8.67 -4.25 -27.38
N VAL A 149 -7.44 -3.86 -27.04
CA VAL A 149 -6.25 -4.12 -27.87
C VAL A 149 -6.01 -5.61 -28.03
N VAL A 150 -6.12 -6.40 -26.96
CA VAL A 150 -5.93 -7.85 -26.99
C VAL A 150 -6.94 -8.53 -27.91
N VAL A 151 -8.22 -8.15 -27.83
CA VAL A 151 -9.26 -8.67 -28.74
C VAL A 151 -8.97 -8.31 -30.20
N GLN A 152 -8.51 -7.10 -30.49
CA GLN A 152 -8.14 -6.69 -31.85
C GLN A 152 -6.91 -7.49 -32.37
N LEU A 153 -5.94 -7.78 -31.49
CA LEU A 153 -4.81 -8.64 -31.84
C LEU A 153 -5.25 -10.08 -32.11
N ILE A 154 -6.22 -10.61 -31.36
CA ILE A 154 -6.83 -11.92 -31.62
C ILE A 154 -7.51 -11.92 -33.00
N TYR A 155 -8.31 -10.91 -33.34
CA TYR A 155 -8.94 -10.81 -34.66
C TYR A 155 -7.91 -10.71 -35.78
N ALA A 156 -6.85 -9.94 -35.58
CA ALA A 156 -5.78 -9.77 -36.57
C ALA A 156 -4.93 -11.04 -36.76
N GLY A 157 -4.92 -11.95 -35.80
CA GLY A 157 -4.18 -13.21 -35.85
C GLY A 157 -4.73 -14.21 -36.85
N GLY A 158 -5.92 -13.99 -37.41
CA GLY A 158 -6.52 -14.78 -38.49
C GLY A 158 -6.63 -16.27 -38.12
N GLU A 159 -6.08 -17.14 -38.97
CA GLU A 159 -6.14 -18.59 -38.77
C GLU A 159 -5.39 -19.06 -37.49
N TRP A 160 -4.36 -18.34 -37.06
CA TRP A 160 -3.57 -18.69 -35.87
C TRP A 160 -4.37 -18.58 -34.56
N THR A 161 -5.31 -17.67 -34.50
CA THR A 161 -6.12 -17.39 -33.32
C THR A 161 -7.59 -17.81 -33.51
N GLY A 162 -7.95 -18.29 -34.69
CA GLY A 162 -9.34 -18.56 -35.06
C GLY A 162 -10.19 -17.29 -35.27
N SER A 163 -9.56 -16.10 -35.29
CA SER A 163 -10.21 -14.81 -35.49
C SER A 163 -11.49 -14.64 -34.64
N SER A 164 -12.62 -14.32 -35.23
CA SER A 164 -13.91 -14.15 -34.50
C SER A 164 -14.56 -15.45 -34.06
N SER A 165 -14.18 -16.61 -34.65
CA SER A 165 -14.73 -17.92 -34.27
C SER A 165 -14.08 -18.51 -33.03
N GLY A 166 -12.91 -17.97 -32.63
CA GLY A 166 -12.11 -18.54 -31.55
C GLY A 166 -11.37 -19.83 -31.92
N LEU A 167 -10.63 -20.38 -30.97
CA LEU A 167 -9.90 -21.64 -31.13
C LEU A 167 -10.72 -22.81 -30.58
N VAL A 168 -10.89 -23.83 -31.41
CA VAL A 168 -11.55 -25.09 -31.10
C VAL A 168 -10.73 -26.26 -31.62
N GLY A 169 -10.96 -27.47 -31.11
CA GLY A 169 -10.34 -28.69 -31.63
C GLY A 169 -8.87 -28.88 -31.27
N PHE A 170 -8.36 -28.17 -30.27
CA PHE A 170 -7.06 -28.45 -29.68
C PHE A 170 -7.16 -29.57 -28.64
N ASP A 171 -6.09 -30.29 -28.43
CA ASP A 171 -6.05 -31.32 -27.41
C ASP A 171 -6.19 -30.73 -26.00
N VAL A 172 -6.98 -31.36 -25.15
CA VAL A 172 -7.17 -30.98 -23.76
C VAL A 172 -6.56 -32.01 -22.83
N LEU A 173 -6.34 -31.65 -21.57
CA LEU A 173 -5.88 -32.58 -20.55
C LEU A 173 -6.86 -33.76 -20.44
N PRO A 174 -6.38 -35.01 -20.25
CA PRO A 174 -7.22 -36.21 -20.20
C PRO A 174 -7.94 -36.36 -18.86
N PHE A 175 -8.73 -35.33 -18.47
CA PHE A 175 -9.55 -35.37 -17.27
C PHE A 175 -11.02 -35.43 -17.66
N GLU A 176 -11.80 -36.16 -16.86
CA GLU A 176 -13.25 -36.10 -16.89
C GLU A 176 -13.77 -34.79 -16.26
N THR A 177 -15.03 -34.46 -16.46
CA THR A 177 -15.67 -33.23 -15.94
C THR A 177 -15.44 -33.06 -14.44
N GLU A 178 -15.53 -34.14 -13.67
CA GLU A 178 -15.25 -34.11 -12.23
C GLU A 178 -13.79 -33.79 -11.89
N GLY A 179 -12.86 -34.26 -12.74
CA GLY A 179 -11.44 -33.97 -12.60
C GLY A 179 -11.14 -32.48 -12.75
N TYR A 180 -11.74 -31.83 -13.75
CA TYR A 180 -11.65 -30.38 -13.94
C TYR A 180 -12.28 -29.60 -12.79
N PHE A 181 -13.42 -30.06 -12.29
CA PHE A 181 -14.05 -29.47 -11.11
C PHE A 181 -13.12 -29.47 -9.89
N ARG A 182 -12.54 -30.64 -9.57
CA ARG A 182 -11.61 -30.79 -8.44
C ARG A 182 -10.37 -29.94 -8.61
N LEU A 183 -9.83 -29.84 -9.85
CA LEU A 183 -8.68 -29.01 -10.15
C LEU A 183 -8.99 -27.51 -10.01
N ALA A 184 -10.15 -27.06 -10.50
CA ALA A 184 -10.61 -25.67 -10.35
C ALA A 184 -10.83 -25.30 -8.88
N ALA A 185 -11.44 -26.22 -8.11
CA ALA A 185 -11.66 -26.04 -6.68
C ALA A 185 -10.32 -25.93 -5.91
N LEU A 186 -9.36 -26.83 -6.19
CA LEU A 186 -8.04 -26.79 -5.58
C LEU A 186 -7.29 -25.50 -5.91
N PHE A 187 -7.34 -25.08 -7.18
CA PHE A 187 -6.70 -23.85 -7.63
C PHE A 187 -7.31 -22.61 -6.97
N LEU A 188 -8.64 -22.52 -6.90
CA LEU A 188 -9.34 -21.44 -6.20
C LEU A 188 -8.96 -21.37 -4.72
N ILE A 189 -8.96 -22.52 -4.03
CA ILE A 189 -8.57 -22.59 -2.61
C ILE A 189 -7.11 -22.16 -2.42
N ALA A 190 -6.21 -22.63 -3.27
CA ALA A 190 -4.79 -22.28 -3.20
C ALA A 190 -4.56 -20.78 -3.41
N VAL A 191 -5.19 -20.18 -4.43
CA VAL A 191 -5.07 -18.74 -4.70
C VAL A 191 -5.72 -17.91 -3.59
N THR A 192 -6.90 -18.28 -3.12
CA THR A 192 -7.60 -17.57 -2.01
C THR A 192 -6.79 -17.65 -0.71
N LEU A 193 -6.20 -18.81 -0.41
CA LEU A 193 -5.35 -18.99 0.77
C LEU A 193 -4.06 -18.18 0.65
N ALA A 194 -3.41 -18.18 -0.51
CA ALA A 194 -2.23 -17.36 -0.78
C ALA A 194 -2.54 -15.86 -0.65
N ALA A 195 -3.66 -15.40 -1.22
CA ALA A 195 -4.16 -14.03 -1.09
C ALA A 195 -4.44 -13.68 0.39
N TRP A 196 -5.06 -14.58 1.14
CA TRP A 196 -5.33 -14.39 2.56
C TRP A 196 -4.05 -14.27 3.40
N ILE A 197 -3.04 -15.10 3.12
CA ILE A 197 -1.72 -15.02 3.76
C ILE A 197 -1.09 -13.67 3.44
N LEU A 198 -1.06 -13.29 2.16
CA LEU A 198 -0.49 -12.03 1.69
C LEU A 198 -1.15 -10.81 2.37
N VAL A 199 -2.48 -10.74 2.37
CA VAL A 199 -3.22 -9.59 2.95
C VAL A 199 -2.98 -9.45 4.45
N ARG A 200 -2.74 -10.55 5.15
CA ARG A 200 -2.44 -10.54 6.60
C ARG A 200 -0.97 -10.29 6.92
N ALA A 201 -0.09 -10.44 5.97
CA ALA A 201 1.33 -10.16 6.10
C ALA A 201 1.63 -8.65 6.06
N ASP A 202 2.88 -8.27 6.33
CA ASP A 202 3.33 -6.87 6.27
C ASP A 202 3.22 -6.31 4.84
N ALA A 203 3.49 -7.13 3.82
CA ALA A 203 3.31 -6.74 2.41
C ALA A 203 1.85 -6.37 2.08
N GLY A 204 0.86 -7.11 2.62
CA GLY A 204 -0.55 -6.78 2.43
C GLY A 204 -0.95 -5.47 3.11
N ARG A 205 -0.33 -5.14 4.25
CA ARG A 205 -0.52 -3.84 4.90
C ARG A 205 0.04 -2.69 4.07
N ALA A 206 1.16 -2.92 3.37
CA ALA A 206 1.69 -1.95 2.42
C ALA A 206 0.74 -1.71 1.23
N LEU A 207 -0.01 -2.72 0.77
CA LEU A 207 -1.05 -2.54 -0.25
C LEU A 207 -2.19 -1.63 0.26
N VAL A 208 -2.67 -1.87 1.49
CA VAL A 208 -3.69 -1.01 2.13
C VAL A 208 -3.17 0.41 2.33
N ALA A 209 -1.91 0.56 2.73
CA ALA A 209 -1.27 1.86 2.88
C ALA A 209 -1.19 2.62 1.55
N LEU A 210 -0.86 1.94 0.45
CA LEU A 210 -0.86 2.52 -0.90
C LEU A 210 -2.25 3.04 -1.28
N ARG A 211 -3.29 2.28 -0.99
CA ARG A 211 -4.66 2.68 -1.23
C ARG A 211 -5.06 3.93 -0.43
N ASP A 212 -4.67 3.97 0.85
CA ASP A 212 -5.05 5.05 1.76
C ASP A 212 -4.25 6.34 1.46
N ASN A 213 -2.92 6.21 1.23
CA ASN A 213 -2.04 7.36 0.98
C ASN A 213 -0.72 6.95 0.29
N GLU A 214 -0.74 6.94 -1.04
CA GLU A 214 0.43 6.58 -1.86
C GLU A 214 1.63 7.52 -1.61
N ALA A 215 1.38 8.83 -1.51
CA ALA A 215 2.43 9.81 -1.27
C ALA A 215 3.14 9.53 0.07
N ARG A 216 2.38 9.25 1.14
CA ARG A 216 2.96 8.93 2.44
C ARG A 216 3.83 7.67 2.40
N CYS A 217 3.44 6.65 1.63
CA CYS A 217 4.27 5.46 1.44
C CYS A 217 5.66 5.82 0.90
N ALA A 218 5.76 6.73 -0.07
CA ALA A 218 7.04 7.17 -0.60
C ALA A 218 7.90 7.88 0.47
N TYR A 219 7.30 8.72 1.32
CA TYR A 219 7.97 9.39 2.43
C TYR A 219 8.26 8.49 3.64
N LEU A 220 7.90 7.20 3.57
CA LEU A 220 8.34 6.16 4.50
C LEU A 220 9.39 5.22 3.87
N GLY A 221 9.96 5.58 2.72
CA GLY A 221 10.99 4.81 2.04
C GLY A 221 10.47 3.67 1.17
N LEU A 222 9.15 3.43 1.13
CA LEU A 222 8.56 2.46 0.22
C LEU A 222 8.60 2.99 -1.22
N ASN A 223 8.70 2.10 -2.19
CA ASN A 223 8.59 2.46 -3.60
C ASN A 223 7.20 2.05 -4.14
N PRO A 224 6.20 2.96 -4.17
CA PRO A 224 4.84 2.66 -4.60
C PRO A 224 4.79 2.05 -5.98
N ARG A 225 5.49 2.65 -6.94
CA ARG A 225 5.49 2.23 -8.34
C ARG A 225 5.97 0.78 -8.52
N ARG A 226 7.11 0.43 -7.88
CA ARG A 226 7.64 -0.93 -7.97
C ARG A 226 6.68 -1.96 -7.35
N LEU A 227 6.02 -1.59 -6.26
CA LEU A 227 5.06 -2.46 -5.60
C LEU A 227 3.83 -2.68 -6.47
N GLN A 228 3.26 -1.61 -7.06
CA GLN A 228 2.12 -1.66 -7.97
C GLN A 228 2.43 -2.46 -9.25
N ILE A 229 3.59 -2.23 -9.88
CA ILE A 229 4.03 -2.96 -11.08
C ILE A 229 4.18 -4.45 -10.78
N ARG A 230 4.88 -4.81 -9.68
CA ARG A 230 5.08 -6.22 -9.30
C ARG A 230 3.76 -6.91 -8.97
N LEU A 231 2.86 -6.22 -8.27
CA LEU A 231 1.53 -6.74 -7.97
C LEU A 231 0.75 -7.01 -9.25
N THR A 232 0.69 -6.06 -10.17
CA THR A 232 -0.03 -6.21 -11.46
C THR A 232 0.54 -7.38 -12.26
N ALA A 233 1.86 -7.50 -12.38
CA ALA A 233 2.50 -8.60 -13.12
C ALA A 233 2.24 -9.97 -12.47
N SER A 234 2.33 -10.09 -11.15
CA SER A 234 2.08 -11.35 -10.46
C SER A 234 0.61 -11.78 -10.55
N LEU A 235 -0.33 -10.85 -10.46
CA LEU A 235 -1.75 -11.16 -10.57
C LEU A 235 -2.17 -11.43 -12.03
N ALA A 236 -1.51 -10.82 -13.01
CA ALA A 236 -1.65 -11.17 -14.42
C ALA A 236 -1.19 -12.61 -14.70
N ALA A 237 -0.10 -13.07 -14.06
CA ALA A 237 0.35 -14.47 -14.15
C ALA A 237 -0.70 -15.44 -13.58
N VAL A 238 -1.30 -15.11 -12.43
CA VAL A 238 -2.38 -15.91 -11.83
C VAL A 238 -3.61 -15.95 -12.74
N ALA A 239 -3.99 -14.81 -13.34
CA ALA A 239 -5.08 -14.73 -14.30
C ALA A 239 -4.81 -15.58 -15.55
N GLY A 240 -3.57 -15.59 -16.05
CA GLY A 240 -3.17 -16.44 -17.16
C GLY A 240 -3.24 -17.93 -16.85
N LEU A 241 -2.85 -18.36 -15.65
CA LEU A 241 -3.04 -19.74 -15.19
C LEU A 241 -4.53 -20.13 -15.06
N ALA A 242 -5.40 -19.18 -14.66
CA ALA A 242 -6.83 -19.41 -14.72
C ALA A 242 -7.30 -19.61 -16.17
N GLY A 243 -6.73 -18.86 -17.13
CA GLY A 243 -6.94 -19.04 -18.56
C GLY A 243 -6.50 -20.41 -19.06
N PHE A 244 -5.34 -20.92 -18.62
CA PHE A 244 -4.90 -22.28 -18.90
C PHE A 244 -5.94 -23.31 -18.48
N LEU A 245 -6.43 -23.20 -17.26
CA LEU A 245 -7.40 -24.13 -16.73
C LEU A 245 -8.74 -24.04 -17.45
N PHE A 246 -9.18 -22.81 -17.78
CA PHE A 246 -10.40 -22.56 -18.55
C PHE A 246 -10.34 -23.17 -19.95
N ALA A 247 -9.26 -22.96 -20.70
CA ALA A 247 -9.08 -23.51 -22.04
C ALA A 247 -9.22 -25.04 -22.03
N ASN A 248 -8.59 -25.70 -21.07
CA ASN A 248 -8.67 -27.15 -20.94
C ASN A 248 -10.05 -27.66 -20.49
N ALA A 249 -10.71 -26.95 -19.57
CA ALA A 249 -12.03 -27.36 -19.09
C ALA A 249 -13.15 -27.08 -20.08
N SER A 250 -13.02 -25.98 -20.86
CA SER A 250 -14.03 -25.58 -21.88
C SER A 250 -13.82 -26.27 -23.21
N GLY A 251 -12.58 -26.59 -23.61
CA GLY A 251 -12.24 -27.07 -24.96
C GLY A 251 -12.42 -26.03 -26.07
N VAL A 252 -12.80 -24.81 -25.70
CA VAL A 252 -13.05 -23.68 -26.60
C VAL A 252 -12.52 -22.40 -25.97
N VAL A 253 -11.85 -21.56 -26.77
CA VAL A 253 -11.40 -20.23 -26.34
C VAL A 253 -11.89 -19.21 -27.35
N ALA A 254 -12.72 -18.27 -26.90
CA ALA A 254 -13.33 -17.23 -27.73
C ALA A 254 -12.75 -15.84 -27.40
N PRO A 255 -12.75 -14.88 -28.36
CA PRO A 255 -12.24 -13.52 -28.16
C PRO A 255 -12.92 -12.79 -27.00
N GLU A 256 -14.19 -13.07 -26.73
CA GLU A 256 -14.99 -12.53 -25.63
C GLU A 256 -14.37 -12.80 -24.26
N ASN A 257 -13.66 -13.93 -24.11
CA ASN A 257 -12.96 -14.30 -22.88
C ASN A 257 -11.80 -13.32 -22.52
N ALA A 258 -11.26 -12.59 -23.53
CA ALA A 258 -10.26 -11.54 -23.33
C ALA A 258 -10.89 -10.15 -23.30
N GLY A 259 -12.20 -10.04 -23.53
CA GLY A 259 -12.91 -8.81 -23.86
C GLY A 259 -13.15 -7.88 -22.68
N PHE A 260 -13.40 -6.61 -23.03
CA PHE A 260 -13.74 -5.56 -22.06
C PHE A 260 -15.03 -5.86 -21.30
N LEU A 261 -16.03 -6.45 -21.95
CA LEU A 261 -17.31 -6.80 -21.32
C LEU A 261 -17.09 -7.76 -20.15
N PHE A 262 -16.34 -8.83 -20.38
CA PHE A 262 -15.98 -9.78 -19.32
C PHE A 262 -15.17 -9.13 -18.20
N GLY A 263 -14.23 -8.23 -18.52
CA GLY A 263 -13.51 -7.43 -17.51
C GLY A 263 -14.43 -6.57 -16.65
N THR A 264 -15.50 -6.02 -17.24
CA THR A 264 -16.51 -5.25 -16.52
C THR A 264 -17.38 -6.14 -15.62
N GLU A 265 -17.79 -7.32 -16.08
CA GLU A 265 -18.53 -8.30 -15.28
C GLU A 265 -17.73 -8.71 -14.04
N LEU A 266 -16.43 -8.98 -14.17
CA LEU A 266 -15.56 -9.28 -13.04
C LEU A 266 -15.55 -8.17 -11.98
N VAL A 267 -15.46 -6.90 -12.41
CA VAL A 267 -15.51 -5.75 -11.49
C VAL A 267 -16.85 -5.68 -10.77
N ILE A 268 -17.95 -5.91 -11.49
CA ILE A 268 -19.30 -5.92 -10.93
C ILE A 268 -19.43 -7.05 -9.89
N TRP A 269 -18.99 -8.26 -10.21
CA TRP A 269 -19.05 -9.42 -9.28
C TRP A 269 -18.25 -9.18 -8.01
N VAL A 270 -17.08 -8.55 -8.12
CA VAL A 270 -16.27 -8.15 -6.96
C VAL A 270 -16.97 -7.08 -6.12
N ALA A 271 -17.58 -6.07 -6.77
CA ALA A 271 -18.33 -5.04 -6.06
C ALA A 271 -19.51 -5.61 -5.27
N LEU A 272 -20.29 -6.48 -5.91
CA LEU A 272 -21.45 -7.14 -5.30
C LEU A 272 -21.06 -8.12 -4.19
N GLY A 273 -19.99 -8.88 -4.40
CA GLY A 273 -19.47 -9.79 -3.40
C GLY A 273 -19.00 -9.07 -2.14
N GLY A 274 -18.43 -7.88 -2.31
CA GLY A 274 -17.89 -7.04 -1.24
C GLY A 274 -16.37 -6.90 -1.34
N ARG A 275 -15.98 -5.82 -1.97
CA ARG A 275 -14.60 -5.41 -2.22
C ARG A 275 -13.75 -5.38 -0.94
N GLY A 276 -12.51 -5.88 -1.00
CA GLY A 276 -11.55 -5.86 0.11
C GLY A 276 -11.80 -6.94 1.18
N THR A 277 -12.55 -8.01 0.84
CA THR A 277 -12.88 -9.08 1.78
C THR A 277 -12.35 -10.47 1.39
N LEU A 278 -11.83 -10.64 0.18
CA LEU A 278 -11.39 -11.87 -0.49
C LEU A 278 -12.50 -12.91 -0.68
N LEU A 279 -13.19 -13.30 0.39
CA LEU A 279 -14.27 -14.30 0.32
C LEU A 279 -15.56 -13.74 -0.31
N GLY A 280 -15.82 -12.44 -0.14
CA GLY A 280 -16.97 -11.79 -0.77
C GLY A 280 -16.93 -11.89 -2.30
N PRO A 281 -15.86 -11.47 -2.96
CA PRO A 281 -15.67 -11.65 -4.40
C PRO A 281 -15.80 -13.10 -4.87
N VAL A 282 -15.22 -14.06 -4.14
CA VAL A 282 -15.36 -15.50 -4.47
C VAL A 282 -16.81 -15.94 -4.45
N LEU A 283 -17.52 -15.69 -3.34
CA LEU A 283 -18.92 -16.08 -3.19
C LEU A 283 -19.83 -15.32 -4.15
N GLY A 284 -19.57 -14.01 -4.34
CA GLY A 284 -20.33 -13.18 -5.27
C GLY A 284 -20.22 -13.69 -6.71
N THR A 285 -19.00 -13.96 -7.17
CA THR A 285 -18.75 -14.48 -8.52
C THR A 285 -19.43 -15.82 -8.74
N VAL A 286 -19.21 -16.79 -7.84
CA VAL A 286 -19.79 -18.12 -7.96
C VAL A 286 -21.33 -18.06 -7.94
N ALA A 287 -21.91 -17.27 -7.01
CA ALA A 287 -23.37 -17.16 -6.91
C ALA A 287 -23.98 -16.48 -8.14
N ILE A 288 -23.38 -15.41 -8.64
CA ILE A 288 -23.92 -14.64 -9.76
C ILE A 288 -23.77 -15.41 -11.07
N ASP A 289 -22.60 -16.01 -11.35
CA ASP A 289 -22.38 -16.77 -12.58
C ASP A 289 -23.27 -18.02 -12.62
N TYR A 290 -23.44 -18.72 -11.48
CA TYR A 290 -24.35 -19.85 -11.37
C TYR A 290 -25.82 -19.45 -11.56
N LEU A 291 -26.24 -18.34 -10.94
CA LEU A 291 -27.59 -17.80 -11.12
C LEU A 291 -27.83 -17.35 -12.56
N ALA A 292 -26.85 -16.66 -13.17
CA ALA A 292 -26.92 -16.24 -14.57
C ALA A 292 -27.09 -17.43 -15.52
N ALA A 293 -26.33 -18.52 -15.30
CA ALA A 293 -26.42 -19.73 -16.11
C ALA A 293 -27.82 -20.39 -16.06
N ASN A 294 -28.41 -20.46 -14.86
CA ASN A 294 -29.76 -20.99 -14.72
C ASN A 294 -30.83 -20.05 -15.31
N LEU A 295 -30.76 -18.74 -15.00
CA LEU A 295 -31.72 -17.76 -15.51
C LEU A 295 -31.69 -17.64 -17.02
N SER A 296 -30.52 -17.74 -17.65
CA SER A 296 -30.40 -17.67 -19.10
C SER A 296 -31.10 -18.82 -19.83
N GLY A 297 -31.18 -20.00 -19.20
CA GLY A 297 -31.97 -21.14 -19.69
C GLY A 297 -33.45 -20.90 -19.60
N ASP A 298 -33.94 -20.43 -18.45
CA ASP A 298 -35.37 -20.27 -18.16
C ASP A 298 -35.95 -18.98 -18.74
N LEU A 299 -35.19 -17.89 -18.77
CA LEU A 299 -35.63 -16.54 -19.17
C LEU A 299 -34.66 -15.86 -20.14
N PRO A 300 -34.44 -16.39 -21.36
CA PRO A 300 -33.34 -15.98 -22.26
C PRO A 300 -33.32 -14.50 -22.65
N PHE A 301 -34.46 -13.79 -22.61
CA PHE A 301 -34.55 -12.37 -22.96
C PHE A 301 -34.56 -11.43 -21.75
N LEU A 302 -34.87 -11.93 -20.54
CA LEU A 302 -35.06 -11.10 -19.34
C LEU A 302 -33.93 -11.21 -18.32
N TRP A 303 -33.12 -12.26 -18.38
CA TRP A 303 -32.11 -12.54 -17.35
C TRP A 303 -31.11 -11.41 -17.14
N GLN A 304 -30.66 -10.74 -18.24
CA GLN A 304 -29.74 -9.60 -18.14
C GLN A 304 -30.39 -8.40 -17.45
N LEU A 305 -31.66 -8.11 -17.75
CA LEU A 305 -32.41 -7.03 -17.11
C LEU A 305 -32.61 -7.33 -15.60
N LEU A 306 -32.93 -8.56 -15.27
CA LEU A 306 -33.14 -8.99 -13.87
C LEU A 306 -31.83 -8.89 -13.08
N LEU A 307 -30.71 -9.40 -13.63
CA LEU A 307 -29.41 -9.28 -12.98
C LEU A 307 -28.94 -7.83 -12.87
N GLY A 308 -29.08 -7.03 -13.92
CA GLY A 308 -28.73 -5.60 -13.90
C GLY A 308 -29.55 -4.84 -12.86
N SER A 309 -30.85 -5.11 -12.77
CA SER A 309 -31.72 -4.51 -11.75
C SER A 309 -31.32 -4.95 -10.34
N ALA A 310 -31.04 -6.23 -10.14
CA ALA A 310 -30.55 -6.74 -8.87
C ALA A 310 -29.22 -6.08 -8.46
N PHE A 311 -28.31 -5.81 -9.42
CA PHE A 311 -27.07 -5.10 -9.17
C PHE A 311 -27.31 -3.68 -8.64
N VAL A 312 -28.19 -2.93 -9.30
CA VAL A 312 -28.52 -1.57 -8.86
C VAL A 312 -29.09 -1.59 -7.44
N VAL A 313 -30.01 -2.50 -7.17
CA VAL A 313 -30.64 -2.66 -5.84
C VAL A 313 -29.58 -3.02 -4.78
N ILE A 314 -28.70 -3.99 -5.06
CA ILE A 314 -27.67 -4.42 -4.11
C ILE A 314 -26.67 -3.28 -3.82
N ILE A 315 -26.21 -2.55 -4.84
CA ILE A 315 -25.27 -1.44 -4.66
C ILE A 315 -25.89 -0.31 -3.80
N ILE A 316 -27.18 -0.01 -4.00
CA ILE A 316 -27.87 1.03 -3.23
C ILE A 316 -28.12 0.58 -1.79
N LEU A 317 -28.58 -0.65 -1.57
CA LEU A 317 -28.95 -1.15 -0.24
C LEU A 317 -27.75 -1.68 0.57
N LEU A 318 -26.73 -2.20 -0.09
CA LEU A 318 -25.57 -2.86 0.51
C LEU A 318 -24.25 -2.28 -0.07
N PRO A 319 -23.87 -1.06 0.28
CA PRO A 319 -22.66 -0.42 -0.24
C PRO A 319 -21.37 -1.19 0.08
N GLY A 320 -21.39 -2.06 1.09
CA GLY A 320 -20.31 -3.01 1.42
C GLY A 320 -20.42 -4.38 0.75
N GLY A 321 -21.41 -4.57 -0.17
CA GLY A 321 -21.69 -5.83 -0.85
C GLY A 321 -22.27 -6.91 0.06
N LEU A 322 -22.41 -8.12 -0.49
CA LEU A 322 -22.93 -9.30 0.24
C LEU A 322 -22.08 -9.66 1.47
N ALA A 323 -20.76 -9.42 1.40
CA ALA A 323 -19.86 -9.68 2.53
C ALA A 323 -20.18 -8.83 3.76
N ASP A 324 -20.70 -7.61 3.60
CA ASP A 324 -21.09 -6.78 4.74
C ASP A 324 -22.34 -7.34 5.43
N LEU A 325 -23.29 -7.88 4.66
CA LEU A 325 -24.46 -8.59 5.21
C LEU A 325 -24.04 -9.81 6.03
N VAL A 326 -23.17 -10.66 5.46
CA VAL A 326 -22.60 -11.83 6.16
C VAL A 326 -21.82 -11.37 7.40
N GLY A 327 -21.05 -10.30 7.28
CA GLY A 327 -20.31 -9.71 8.40
C GLY A 327 -21.22 -9.17 9.52
N ARG A 328 -22.38 -8.59 9.18
CA ARG A 328 -23.38 -8.12 10.16
C ARG A 328 -24.03 -9.32 10.88
N LEU A 329 -24.42 -10.34 10.13
CA LEU A 329 -24.97 -11.58 10.69
C LEU A 329 -23.96 -12.30 11.59
N TRP A 330 -22.70 -12.42 11.16
CA TRP A 330 -21.61 -13.00 11.96
C TRP A 330 -21.34 -12.20 13.24
N ARG A 331 -21.45 -10.88 13.16
CA ARG A 331 -21.31 -10.00 14.33
C ARG A 331 -22.47 -10.13 15.33
N ALA A 332 -23.63 -10.56 14.89
CA ALA A 332 -24.78 -10.82 15.76
C ALA A 332 -24.65 -12.13 16.53
N LEU A 333 -23.80 -13.06 16.09
CA LEU A 333 -23.56 -14.31 16.79
C LEU A 333 -22.65 -14.07 18.03
N PRO A 334 -22.93 -14.68 19.18
CA PRO A 334 -22.17 -14.51 20.42
C PRO A 334 -20.83 -15.27 20.41
N VAL A 335 -20.18 -15.33 19.25
CA VAL A 335 -18.85 -15.95 19.13
C VAL A 335 -17.82 -14.98 19.66
N GLY A 336 -17.12 -15.35 20.72
CA GLY A 336 -16.19 -14.50 21.46
C GLY A 336 -15.16 -13.79 20.58
N ARG A 337 -15.29 -12.47 20.50
CA ARG A 337 -14.37 -11.59 19.78
C ARG A 337 -13.05 -11.52 20.52
N ARG A 338 -12.08 -12.34 20.16
CA ARG A 338 -10.70 -12.12 20.59
C ARG A 338 -10.10 -11.03 19.71
N GLN A 339 -9.89 -9.85 20.29
CA GLN A 339 -9.04 -8.85 19.63
C GLN A 339 -7.62 -9.44 19.46
N PRO A 340 -6.97 -9.21 18.32
CA PRO A 340 -5.57 -9.60 18.15
C PRO A 340 -4.74 -8.95 19.27
N ALA A 341 -3.87 -9.73 19.91
CA ALA A 341 -2.98 -9.20 20.92
C ALA A 341 -2.07 -8.11 20.31
N PRO A 342 -1.87 -6.99 21.00
CA PRO A 342 -0.96 -5.96 20.53
C PRO A 342 0.46 -6.54 20.37
N PRO A 343 1.25 -6.08 19.38
CA PRO A 343 2.65 -6.46 19.28
C PRO A 343 3.39 -5.96 20.53
N ARG A 344 4.44 -6.69 20.94
CA ARG A 344 5.33 -6.24 22.01
C ARG A 344 6.24 -5.15 21.44
N LEU A 345 6.20 -3.97 22.03
CA LEU A 345 7.18 -2.91 21.75
C LEU A 345 8.51 -3.28 22.42
N VAL A 346 9.58 -3.21 21.65
CA VAL A 346 10.95 -3.45 22.13
C VAL A 346 11.82 -2.28 21.70
N ALA A 347 12.57 -1.74 22.66
CA ALA A 347 13.58 -0.73 22.34
C ALA A 347 14.68 -1.39 21.49
N ARG A 348 14.99 -0.77 20.34
CA ARG A 348 16.13 -1.17 19.53
C ARG A 348 17.33 -0.35 19.98
N ALA A 349 18.46 -1.01 20.26
CA ALA A 349 19.70 -0.30 20.53
C ALA A 349 20.12 0.45 19.26
N ALA A 350 20.48 1.71 19.38
CA ALA A 350 21.08 2.48 18.30
C ALA A 350 22.38 1.77 17.88
N GLY A 351 22.49 1.35 16.61
CA GLY A 351 23.75 0.80 16.08
C GLY A 351 23.75 -0.65 15.64
N THR A 352 22.61 -1.38 15.55
CA THR A 352 22.60 -2.71 14.95
C THR A 352 22.38 -2.59 13.45
N GLU A 353 23.48 -2.57 12.70
CA GLU A 353 23.67 -2.79 11.26
C GLU A 353 22.46 -2.50 10.34
N ALA A 354 22.47 -1.33 9.71
CA ALA A 354 21.78 -1.13 8.44
C ALA A 354 22.48 -2.02 7.39
N ALA A 355 21.94 -3.20 7.15
CA ALA A 355 22.33 -4.02 6.02
C ALA A 355 21.92 -3.29 4.73
N GLY A 356 22.87 -2.62 4.09
CA GLY A 356 22.70 -2.23 2.69
C GLY A 356 22.96 -0.78 2.29
N SER A 357 23.80 -0.02 2.99
CA SER A 357 24.58 1.02 2.30
C SER A 357 25.89 1.24 3.07
N GLU A 358 26.98 0.79 2.47
CA GLU A 358 28.33 1.27 2.80
C GLU A 358 28.38 2.76 2.45
N VAL A 359 27.98 3.61 3.38
CA VAL A 359 28.52 4.96 3.46
C VAL A 359 29.68 4.86 4.43
N THR A 360 30.81 4.35 3.93
CA THR A 360 32.12 4.50 4.53
C THR A 360 32.49 5.98 4.47
N GLY A 361 32.15 6.71 5.50
CA GLY A 361 32.57 8.07 5.72
C GLY A 361 32.54 8.30 7.21
N THR A 362 33.71 8.18 7.85
CA THR A 362 34.02 8.84 9.12
C THR A 362 33.69 10.31 8.90
N GLU A 363 32.52 10.77 9.40
CA GLU A 363 32.10 12.16 9.28
C GLU A 363 33.13 13.02 10.01
N ALA A 364 33.88 13.79 9.21
CA ALA A 364 34.66 14.87 9.73
C ALA A 364 33.69 15.84 10.43
N THR A 365 33.90 16.09 11.70
CA THR A 365 33.22 17.11 12.50
C THR A 365 33.21 18.42 11.74
N GLY A 366 32.08 18.79 11.09
CA GLY A 366 31.94 20.02 10.32
C GLY A 366 31.16 19.96 9.01
N THR A 367 30.85 18.76 8.49
CA THR A 367 30.11 18.66 7.23
C THR A 367 28.61 18.91 7.48
N PRO A 368 27.94 19.83 6.72
CA PRO A 368 26.51 20.06 6.89
C PRO A 368 25.69 18.83 6.47
N ILE A 369 24.65 18.50 7.24
CA ILE A 369 23.68 17.45 6.89
C ILE A 369 22.88 17.85 5.65
N LEU A 370 22.51 19.14 5.55
CA LEU A 370 21.82 19.72 4.40
C LEU A 370 22.59 20.91 3.90
N LYS A 371 22.82 20.95 2.59
CA LYS A 371 23.38 22.11 1.90
C LYS A 371 22.51 22.48 0.72
N VAL A 372 22.11 23.74 0.66
CA VAL A 372 21.32 24.35 -0.41
C VAL A 372 22.11 25.49 -1.01
N GLU A 373 22.31 25.51 -2.32
CA GLU A 373 23.09 26.52 -3.03
C GLU A 373 22.26 27.11 -4.17
N ASN A 374 22.05 28.42 -4.11
CA ASN A 374 21.37 29.25 -5.11
C ASN A 374 20.04 28.60 -5.60
N LEU A 375 19.23 28.11 -4.65
CA LEU A 375 17.98 27.45 -4.98
C LEU A 375 16.96 28.47 -5.49
N ALA A 376 16.42 28.22 -6.68
CA ALA A 376 15.32 28.99 -7.25
C ALA A 376 14.20 28.06 -7.75
N LYS A 377 12.95 28.46 -7.52
CA LYS A 377 11.75 27.71 -7.93
C LYS A 377 10.71 28.65 -8.51
N ALA A 378 10.22 28.32 -9.69
CA ALA A 378 9.10 29.02 -10.32
C ALA A 378 7.98 28.04 -10.73
N TYR A 379 6.75 28.49 -10.74
CA TYR A 379 5.57 27.83 -11.29
C TYR A 379 5.03 28.67 -12.45
N GLY A 380 5.34 28.26 -13.68
CA GLY A 380 5.10 29.09 -14.86
C GLY A 380 5.86 30.42 -14.77
N ALA A 381 5.14 31.53 -14.83
CA ALA A 381 5.73 32.89 -14.72
C ALA A 381 5.97 33.36 -13.26
N LEU A 382 5.41 32.66 -12.27
CA LEU A 382 5.51 33.06 -10.86
C LEU A 382 6.77 32.47 -10.23
N THR A 383 7.75 33.31 -9.90
CA THR A 383 8.90 32.90 -9.08
C THR A 383 8.49 32.87 -7.60
N VAL A 384 8.66 31.71 -6.96
CA VAL A 384 8.29 31.48 -5.54
C VAL A 384 9.51 31.46 -4.63
N LEU A 385 10.66 30.95 -5.13
CA LEU A 385 11.93 30.96 -4.40
C LEU A 385 13.01 31.53 -5.34
N GLU A 386 13.91 32.34 -4.78
CA GLU A 386 14.97 33.00 -5.55
C GLU A 386 16.26 33.14 -4.72
N GLY A 387 17.33 32.46 -5.17
CA GLY A 387 18.65 32.57 -4.58
C GLY A 387 18.71 32.15 -3.12
N ILE A 388 18.14 30.99 -2.77
CA ILE A 388 18.18 30.46 -1.41
C ILE A 388 19.51 29.72 -1.19
N ASP A 389 20.28 30.19 -0.22
CA ASP A 389 21.47 29.54 0.31
C ASP A 389 21.20 29.17 1.78
N LEU A 390 21.31 27.87 2.13
CA LEU A 390 21.01 27.38 3.48
C LEU A 390 21.88 26.17 3.82
N GLU A 391 22.51 26.19 4.97
CA GLU A 391 23.23 25.05 5.54
C GLU A 391 22.62 24.66 6.89
N ILE A 392 22.43 23.35 7.10
CA ILE A 392 21.94 22.77 8.36
C ILE A 392 22.95 21.75 8.85
N ARG A 393 23.32 21.84 10.12
CA ARG A 393 24.31 20.96 10.76
C ARG A 393 23.63 20.01 11.75
N ALA A 394 24.33 18.95 12.11
CA ALA A 394 23.86 18.00 13.13
C ALA A 394 23.59 18.71 14.46
N GLY A 395 22.51 18.34 15.13
CA GLY A 395 22.09 18.93 16.40
C GLY A 395 21.35 20.26 16.30
N GLU A 396 21.25 20.89 15.10
CA GLU A 396 20.50 22.14 14.95
C GLU A 396 19.00 21.90 14.90
N LEU A 397 18.23 22.71 15.64
CA LEU A 397 16.79 22.89 15.47
C LEU A 397 16.55 24.27 14.86
N VAL A 398 16.39 24.30 13.53
CA VAL A 398 16.25 25.53 12.75
C VAL A 398 14.79 25.80 12.48
N SER A 399 14.28 26.93 12.91
CA SER A 399 12.92 27.36 12.57
C SER A 399 12.91 28.27 11.35
N LEU A 400 12.14 27.88 10.35
CA LEU A 400 11.88 28.66 9.13
C LEU A 400 10.57 29.45 9.33
N VAL A 401 10.70 30.74 9.53
CA VAL A 401 9.57 31.65 9.79
C VAL A 401 9.35 32.62 8.63
N GLY A 402 8.18 33.23 8.56
CA GLY A 402 7.81 34.21 7.54
C GLY A 402 6.32 34.27 7.27
N PRO A 403 5.81 35.28 6.57
CA PRO A 403 4.38 35.45 6.29
C PRO A 403 3.83 34.35 5.39
N ASN A 404 2.50 34.29 5.26
CA ASN A 404 1.84 33.39 4.32
C ASN A 404 2.23 33.78 2.89
N GLY A 405 2.48 32.76 2.05
CA GLY A 405 2.95 32.99 0.68
C GLY A 405 4.46 33.25 0.53
N ALA A 406 5.24 33.32 1.62
CA ALA A 406 6.69 33.55 1.54
C ALA A 406 7.48 32.44 0.82
N GLY A 407 6.91 31.25 0.61
CA GLY A 407 7.55 30.13 -0.06
C GLY A 407 7.99 28.99 0.87
N LYS A 408 7.68 29.01 2.17
CA LYS A 408 8.10 28.02 3.18
C LYS A 408 7.77 26.58 2.79
N THR A 409 6.53 26.28 2.48
CA THR A 409 6.09 24.94 2.08
C THR A 409 6.71 24.50 0.75
N THR A 410 6.96 25.45 -0.16
CA THR A 410 7.68 25.19 -1.43
C THR A 410 9.13 24.79 -1.16
N LEU A 411 9.82 25.49 -0.27
CA LEU A 411 11.18 25.13 0.16
C LEU A 411 11.18 23.72 0.77
N MET A 412 10.30 23.44 1.74
CA MET A 412 10.18 22.12 2.36
C MET A 412 9.91 21.01 1.33
N ARG A 413 9.15 21.32 0.26
CA ARG A 413 8.92 20.37 -0.83
C ARG A 413 10.20 20.12 -1.63
N CYS A 414 10.93 21.13 -2.02
CA CYS A 414 12.20 20.98 -2.73
C CYS A 414 13.24 20.18 -1.93
N LEU A 415 13.30 20.37 -0.59
CA LEU A 415 14.21 19.64 0.30
C LEU A 415 13.88 18.14 0.42
N SER A 416 12.64 17.73 0.16
CA SER A 416 12.16 16.36 0.38
C SER A 416 11.76 15.61 -0.89
N ASP A 417 11.71 16.26 -2.05
CA ASP A 417 11.40 15.65 -3.34
C ASP A 417 12.29 16.24 -4.45
N GLY A 418 13.38 15.56 -4.75
CA GLY A 418 14.33 15.96 -5.79
C GLY A 418 13.78 15.85 -7.21
N THR A 419 12.57 15.29 -7.40
CA THR A 419 11.89 15.26 -8.70
C THR A 419 11.07 16.53 -8.97
N GLU A 420 10.93 17.42 -7.99
CA GLU A 420 10.40 18.77 -8.22
C GLU A 420 11.42 19.57 -9.05
N PRO A 421 11.00 20.20 -10.15
CA PRO A 421 11.93 21.02 -10.94
C PRO A 421 12.33 22.29 -10.18
N PHE A 422 13.61 22.47 -9.94
CA PHE A 422 14.21 23.68 -9.35
C PHE A 422 15.55 24.00 -10.04
N LYS A 423 16.06 25.21 -9.86
CA LYS A 423 17.42 25.62 -10.23
C LYS A 423 18.28 25.67 -8.98
N GLY A 424 19.60 25.58 -9.14
CA GLY A 424 20.54 25.50 -8.02
C GLY A 424 20.83 24.05 -7.61
N ALA A 425 21.41 23.85 -6.44
CA ALA A 425 21.79 22.55 -5.92
C ALA A 425 21.27 22.33 -4.50
N ILE A 426 20.84 21.08 -4.22
CA ILE A 426 20.50 20.62 -2.87
C ILE A 426 21.24 19.30 -2.65
N ALA A 427 21.98 19.21 -1.55
CA ALA A 427 22.70 18.00 -1.15
C ALA A 427 22.37 17.63 0.29
N VAL A 428 22.19 16.32 0.54
CA VAL A 428 21.99 15.73 1.86
C VAL A 428 23.15 14.79 2.16
N GLY A 429 23.88 15.04 3.25
CA GLY A 429 25.10 14.29 3.58
C GLY A 429 26.09 14.26 2.41
N GLY A 430 26.24 15.38 1.68
CA GLY A 430 27.08 15.50 0.48
C GLY A 430 26.50 14.86 -0.80
N THR A 431 25.38 14.17 -0.74
CA THR A 431 24.74 13.52 -1.91
C THR A 431 23.73 14.46 -2.55
N PRO A 432 23.85 14.82 -3.85
CA PRO A 432 22.86 15.62 -4.56
C PRO A 432 21.51 14.88 -4.63
N ILE A 433 20.42 15.62 -4.36
CA ILE A 433 19.07 15.02 -4.38
C ILE A 433 18.30 15.28 -5.67
N THR A 434 18.82 16.07 -6.60
CA THR A 434 18.17 16.38 -7.89
C THR A 434 17.80 15.11 -8.65
N GLY A 435 16.54 14.98 -9.02
CA GLY A 435 16.01 13.80 -9.72
C GLY A 435 15.73 12.58 -8.82
N LEU A 436 16.09 12.63 -7.53
CA LEU A 436 15.77 11.55 -6.60
C LEU A 436 14.32 11.61 -6.17
N THR A 437 13.67 10.44 -6.14
CA THR A 437 12.31 10.29 -5.61
C THR A 437 12.31 10.36 -4.07
N PRO A 438 11.18 10.74 -3.43
CA PRO A 438 11.09 10.85 -1.96
C PRO A 438 11.58 9.60 -1.22
N ASN A 439 11.25 8.40 -1.71
CA ASN A 439 11.70 7.16 -1.07
C ASN A 439 13.23 6.96 -1.12
N ARG A 440 13.92 7.52 -2.10
CA ARG A 440 15.39 7.51 -2.13
C ARG A 440 15.97 8.57 -1.19
N ILE A 441 15.31 9.73 -1.10
CA ILE A 441 15.73 10.81 -0.18
C ILE A 441 15.58 10.37 1.28
N VAL A 442 14.50 9.61 1.60
CA VAL A 442 14.35 8.95 2.90
C VAL A 442 15.52 8.00 3.20
N GLY A 443 16.01 7.27 2.17
CA GLY A 443 17.21 6.43 2.29
C GLY A 443 18.51 7.20 2.60
N LEU A 444 18.55 8.52 2.35
CA LEU A 444 19.65 9.41 2.76
C LEU A 444 19.49 9.94 4.20
N GLY A 445 18.41 9.55 4.90
CA GLY A 445 18.13 9.95 6.26
C GLY A 445 17.27 11.22 6.39
N VAL A 446 16.47 11.58 5.39
CA VAL A 446 15.51 12.70 5.50
C VAL A 446 14.12 12.17 5.84
N GLY A 447 13.61 12.57 6.99
CA GLY A 447 12.23 12.32 7.42
C GLY A 447 11.36 13.57 7.22
N ARG A 448 10.11 13.41 6.74
CA ARG A 448 9.18 14.54 6.57
C ARG A 448 7.87 14.29 7.26
N LYS A 449 7.43 15.29 8.05
CA LYS A 449 6.09 15.43 8.62
C LYS A 449 5.34 16.53 7.86
N PHE A 450 4.10 16.24 7.47
CA PHE A 450 3.26 17.18 6.73
C PHE A 450 2.45 18.09 7.66
N GLN A 451 1.97 19.20 7.13
CA GLN A 451 1.09 20.13 7.83
C GLN A 451 -0.21 19.45 8.28
N VAL A 452 -0.88 18.74 7.38
CA VAL A 452 -2.02 17.89 7.72
C VAL A 452 -1.51 16.49 8.05
N ALA A 453 -1.96 15.94 9.19
CA ALA A 453 -1.51 14.62 9.64
C ALA A 453 -1.72 13.56 8.54
N SER A 454 -0.62 13.01 8.07
CA SER A 454 -0.58 12.07 6.94
C SER A 454 -0.33 10.66 7.47
N VAL A 455 -1.42 9.98 7.86
CA VAL A 455 -1.44 8.60 8.38
C VAL A 455 -2.32 7.71 7.51
N PHE A 456 -2.33 6.39 7.76
CA PHE A 456 -3.13 5.42 7.00
C PHE A 456 -4.39 5.08 7.78
N GLU A 457 -5.52 5.66 7.40
CA GLU A 457 -6.76 5.61 8.17
C GLU A 457 -7.34 4.20 8.39
N SER A 458 -7.12 3.29 7.45
CA SER A 458 -7.58 1.90 7.53
C SER A 458 -6.69 1.00 8.38
N LEU A 459 -5.48 1.46 8.75
CA LEU A 459 -4.51 0.68 9.49
C LEU A 459 -4.54 0.98 10.98
N SER A 460 -4.01 0.06 11.79
CA SER A 460 -3.80 0.29 13.22
C SER A 460 -2.52 1.11 13.47
N VAL A 461 -2.41 1.72 14.66
CA VAL A 461 -1.20 2.42 15.13
C VAL A 461 0.04 1.54 14.93
N ALA A 462 -0.02 0.29 15.35
CA ALA A 462 1.09 -0.65 15.19
C ALA A 462 1.44 -0.95 13.72
N ASP A 463 0.44 -1.01 12.82
CA ASP A 463 0.69 -1.22 11.39
C ASP A 463 1.36 -0.01 10.76
N CYS A 464 0.95 1.20 11.12
CA CYS A 464 1.60 2.45 10.67
C CYS A 464 3.09 2.49 11.07
N LEU A 465 3.40 2.14 12.31
CA LEU A 465 4.78 2.09 12.81
C LEU A 465 5.62 0.98 12.12
N ARG A 466 5.02 -0.19 11.84
CA ARG A 466 5.69 -1.24 11.06
C ARG A 466 6.05 -0.81 9.66
N LEU A 467 5.13 -0.09 9.01
CA LEU A 467 5.39 0.44 7.66
C LEU A 467 6.48 1.51 7.67
N ALA A 468 6.56 2.32 8.73
CA ALA A 468 7.67 3.23 8.90
C ALA A 468 9.02 2.49 9.05
N ARG A 469 9.02 1.30 9.65
CA ARG A 469 10.22 0.44 9.76
C ARG A 469 10.52 -0.38 8.51
N ALA A 470 9.61 -0.42 7.54
CA ALA A 470 9.74 -1.31 6.38
C ALA A 470 10.97 -1.04 5.49
N SER A 471 11.49 0.18 5.48
CA SER A 471 12.74 0.54 4.80
C SER A 471 13.97 -0.10 5.42
N HIS A 472 13.93 -0.43 6.73
CA HIS A 472 15.02 -1.07 7.48
C HIS A 472 14.82 -2.57 7.66
N ASP A 473 13.59 -2.99 8.01
CA ASP A 473 13.30 -4.37 8.40
C ASP A 473 12.78 -5.22 7.22
N GLY A 474 12.47 -4.57 6.08
CA GLY A 474 11.82 -5.21 4.93
C GLY A 474 10.33 -5.48 5.16
N LEU A 475 9.65 -5.92 4.08
CA LEU A 475 8.24 -6.32 4.13
C LEU A 475 8.13 -7.83 3.96
N SER A 476 7.66 -8.53 4.99
CA SER A 476 7.40 -9.98 4.89
C SER A 476 6.15 -10.24 4.05
N PRO A 477 6.20 -11.12 3.02
CA PRO A 477 5.02 -11.51 2.24
C PRO A 477 4.17 -12.58 2.91
N VAL A 478 4.67 -13.27 3.94
CA VAL A 478 4.04 -14.47 4.51
C VAL A 478 3.65 -14.30 5.97
N GLY A 479 4.32 -13.41 6.71
CA GLY A 479 4.18 -13.32 8.15
C GLY A 479 4.10 -11.91 8.67
N ARG A 480 3.82 -11.84 9.98
CA ARG A 480 3.81 -10.61 10.76
C ARG A 480 4.63 -10.83 12.02
N ALA A 481 5.62 -9.99 12.25
CA ALA A 481 6.43 -10.08 13.45
C ALA A 481 5.57 -9.84 14.70
N GLU A 482 5.75 -10.62 15.75
CA GLU A 482 5.05 -10.44 17.05
C GLU A 482 5.64 -9.28 17.86
N THR A 483 6.88 -8.93 17.56
CA THR A 483 7.59 -7.80 18.16
C THR A 483 7.71 -6.65 17.17
N LEU A 484 7.68 -5.44 17.68
CA LEU A 484 7.92 -4.21 16.93
C LEU A 484 9.11 -3.49 17.59
N GLY A 485 10.27 -3.58 16.95
CA GLY A 485 11.48 -2.87 17.37
C GLY A 485 11.41 -1.41 16.93
N LEU A 486 11.47 -0.48 17.87
CA LEU A 486 11.48 0.95 17.60
C LEU A 486 12.69 1.62 18.28
N PRO A 487 13.25 2.69 17.67
CA PRO A 487 14.25 3.51 18.34
C PRO A 487 13.64 4.15 19.60
N GLN A 488 14.48 4.37 20.62
CA GLN A 488 14.02 4.91 21.90
C GLN A 488 13.22 6.21 21.76
N PRO A 489 13.63 7.19 20.91
CA PRO A 489 12.87 8.42 20.73
C PRO A 489 11.45 8.21 20.20
N ALA A 490 11.24 7.22 19.32
CA ALA A 490 9.89 6.89 18.83
C ALA A 490 9.03 6.27 19.95
N LEU A 491 9.62 5.45 20.82
CA LEU A 491 8.93 4.91 21.99
C LEU A 491 8.54 6.02 22.98
N ASP A 492 9.38 7.02 23.16
CA ASP A 492 9.12 8.13 24.06
C ASP A 492 7.97 9.00 23.54
N VAL A 493 7.92 9.28 22.21
CA VAL A 493 6.75 9.92 21.59
C VAL A 493 5.47 9.14 21.88
N LEU A 494 5.48 7.82 21.70
CA LEU A 494 4.30 6.98 21.92
C LEU A 494 3.85 6.99 23.39
N ARG A 495 4.78 6.93 24.33
CA ARG A 495 4.49 6.97 25.76
C ARG A 495 3.95 8.31 26.22
N MET A 496 4.59 9.41 25.80
CA MET A 496 4.18 10.77 26.14
C MET A 496 2.76 11.10 25.65
N THR A 497 2.35 10.49 24.53
CA THR A 497 1.04 10.74 23.89
C THR A 497 0.01 9.64 24.18
N GLY A 498 0.38 8.59 24.95
CA GLY A 498 -0.50 7.47 25.30
C GLY A 498 -0.83 6.53 24.14
N LEU A 499 -0.17 6.65 22.99
CA LEU A 499 -0.36 5.79 21.82
C LEU A 499 0.18 4.37 22.01
N ASP A 500 1.11 4.18 22.94
CA ASP A 500 1.63 2.87 23.36
C ASP A 500 0.53 1.91 23.85
N ARG A 501 -0.56 2.46 24.43
CA ARG A 501 -1.73 1.73 24.90
C ARG A 501 -2.79 1.50 23.83
N GLN A 502 -2.66 2.14 22.67
CA GLN A 502 -3.65 2.13 21.58
C GLN A 502 -3.13 1.44 20.30
N LEU A 503 -2.14 0.56 20.41
CA LEU A 503 -1.44 -0.06 19.28
C LEU A 503 -2.36 -0.80 18.29
N THR A 504 -3.47 -1.38 18.74
CA THR A 504 -4.43 -2.10 17.90
C THR A 504 -5.58 -1.22 17.39
N GLN A 505 -5.64 0.05 17.84
CA GLN A 505 -6.71 0.96 17.44
C GLN A 505 -6.52 1.41 15.99
N PRO A 506 -7.58 1.38 15.15
CA PRO A 506 -7.55 1.97 13.82
C PRO A 506 -7.28 3.48 13.90
N THR A 507 -6.37 3.99 13.05
CA THR A 507 -5.94 5.40 13.13
C THR A 507 -7.06 6.39 12.82
N ARG A 508 -8.10 6.00 12.07
CA ARG A 508 -9.30 6.83 11.84
C ARG A 508 -10.03 7.22 13.13
N LEU A 509 -9.86 6.46 14.22
CA LEU A 509 -10.49 6.69 15.52
C LEU A 509 -9.63 7.55 16.46
N LEU A 510 -8.41 7.90 16.06
CA LEU A 510 -7.52 8.78 16.82
C LEU A 510 -7.98 10.24 16.73
N SER A 511 -7.76 11.00 17.80
CA SER A 511 -7.91 12.46 17.79
C SER A 511 -6.91 13.11 16.83
N HIS A 512 -7.13 14.37 16.47
CA HIS A 512 -6.22 15.12 15.60
C HIS A 512 -4.80 15.17 16.19
N GLY A 513 -4.66 15.49 17.46
CA GLY A 513 -3.37 15.51 18.16
C GLY A 513 -2.68 14.14 18.20
N GLN A 514 -3.45 13.07 18.41
CA GLN A 514 -2.91 11.70 18.35
C GLN A 514 -2.46 11.32 16.94
N LYS A 515 -3.15 11.74 15.88
CA LYS A 515 -2.70 11.54 14.49
C LYS A 515 -1.39 12.28 14.21
N GLN A 516 -1.25 13.51 14.69
CA GLN A 516 -0.02 14.31 14.59
C GLN A 516 1.15 13.64 15.32
N ALA A 517 0.91 13.14 16.53
CA ALA A 517 1.89 12.41 17.32
C ALA A 517 2.29 11.07 16.68
N LEU A 518 1.33 10.34 16.13
CA LEU A 518 1.61 9.11 15.40
C LEU A 518 2.48 9.38 14.17
N GLU A 519 2.17 10.43 13.41
CA GLU A 519 2.98 10.81 12.26
C GLU A 519 4.41 11.16 12.66
N LEU A 520 4.61 11.90 13.76
CA LEU A 520 5.93 12.19 14.29
C LEU A 520 6.66 10.90 14.71
N ALA A 521 5.97 9.99 15.42
CA ALA A 521 6.53 8.69 15.80
C ALA A 521 6.95 7.86 14.58
N MET A 522 6.15 7.88 13.48
CA MET A 522 6.49 7.23 12.23
C MET A 522 7.73 7.82 11.56
N VAL A 523 7.87 9.15 11.59
CA VAL A 523 9.06 9.84 11.05
C VAL A 523 10.30 9.51 11.87
N VAL A 524 10.20 9.55 13.19
CA VAL A 524 11.32 9.22 14.11
C VAL A 524 11.68 7.73 14.01
N ALA A 525 10.70 6.85 13.76
CA ALA A 525 10.94 5.42 13.54
C ALA A 525 11.79 5.10 12.29
N LEU A 526 11.93 6.04 11.36
CA LEU A 526 12.85 5.96 10.20
C LEU A 526 14.32 6.17 10.60
N GLU A 527 14.62 6.55 11.86
CA GLU A 527 15.96 6.93 12.32
C GLU A 527 16.60 8.01 11.41
N PRO A 528 15.90 9.15 11.18
CA PRO A 528 16.38 10.17 10.26
C PRO A 528 17.55 10.97 10.84
N ARG A 529 18.43 11.47 9.97
CA ARG A 529 19.46 12.47 10.31
C ARG A 529 18.91 13.90 10.22
N LEU A 530 17.95 14.13 9.33
CA LEU A 530 17.27 15.41 9.12
C LEU A 530 15.75 15.20 9.18
N ILE A 531 15.06 15.95 10.04
CA ILE A 531 13.61 15.95 10.12
C ILE A 531 13.07 17.27 9.58
N LEU A 532 12.19 17.19 8.60
CA LEU A 532 11.47 18.34 8.04
C LEU A 532 10.04 18.36 8.60
N LEU A 533 9.68 19.41 9.32
CA LEU A 533 8.39 19.54 10.03
C LEU A 533 7.64 20.76 9.48
N ASP A 534 6.47 20.54 8.91
CA ASP A 534 5.60 21.61 8.40
C ASP A 534 4.43 21.78 9.36
N GLU A 535 4.42 22.87 10.13
CA GLU A 535 3.43 23.25 11.16
C GLU A 535 3.01 22.07 12.08
N PRO A 536 3.96 21.41 12.80
CA PRO A 536 3.66 20.22 13.59
C PRO A 536 2.72 20.46 14.77
N THR A 537 2.50 21.71 15.16
CA THR A 537 1.67 22.09 16.31
C THR A 537 0.30 22.65 15.93
N ALA A 538 -0.01 22.73 14.62
CA ALA A 538 -1.30 23.27 14.14
C ALA A 538 -2.48 22.46 14.70
N GLY A 539 -3.45 23.16 15.31
CA GLY A 539 -4.66 22.56 15.86
C GLY A 539 -4.47 21.78 17.17
N LEU A 540 -3.29 21.87 17.80
CA LEU A 540 -3.00 21.22 19.09
C LEU A 540 -3.31 22.12 20.28
N THR A 541 -3.69 21.50 21.39
CA THR A 541 -3.78 22.15 22.70
C THR A 541 -2.39 22.59 23.18
N LYS A 542 -2.34 23.54 24.14
CA LYS A 542 -1.07 24.01 24.71
C LYS A 542 -0.24 22.86 25.31
N ALA A 543 -0.89 21.91 25.99
CA ALA A 543 -0.21 20.75 26.59
C ALA A 543 0.41 19.82 25.52
N GLU A 544 -0.34 19.51 24.46
CA GLU A 544 0.16 18.69 23.34
C GLU A 544 1.34 19.37 22.62
N ARG A 545 1.25 20.69 22.44
CA ARG A 545 2.32 21.51 21.83
C ARG A 545 3.60 21.45 22.66
N THR A 546 3.50 21.66 23.98
CA THR A 546 4.65 21.56 24.90
C THR A 546 5.26 20.15 24.83
N THR A 547 4.44 19.09 24.75
CA THR A 547 4.93 17.71 24.62
C THR A 547 5.73 17.54 23.33
N ILE A 548 5.23 18.02 22.19
CA ILE A 548 5.97 17.94 20.93
C ILE A 548 7.27 18.75 20.98
N GLY A 549 7.25 19.95 21.55
CA GLY A 549 8.44 20.77 21.74
C GLY A 549 9.52 20.07 22.55
N THR A 550 9.14 19.43 23.66
CA THR A 550 10.05 18.64 24.50
C THR A 550 10.68 17.48 23.72
N VAL A 551 9.88 16.77 22.93
CA VAL A 551 10.38 15.68 22.07
C VAL A 551 11.38 16.20 21.04
N LEU A 552 11.06 17.30 20.35
CA LEU A 552 11.95 17.87 19.32
C LEU A 552 13.28 18.33 19.91
N LYS A 553 13.26 18.98 21.08
CA LYS A 553 14.48 19.35 21.81
C LYS A 553 15.31 18.12 22.19
N ALA A 554 14.67 17.08 22.72
CA ALA A 554 15.38 15.87 23.10
C ALA A 554 16.03 15.18 21.89
N LEU A 555 15.35 15.14 20.73
CA LEU A 555 15.86 14.55 19.48
C LEU A 555 17.11 15.25 18.96
N THR A 556 17.17 16.58 19.07
CA THR A 556 18.32 17.39 18.57
C THR A 556 19.44 17.51 19.62
N ALA A 557 19.13 17.40 20.91
CA ALA A 557 20.11 17.55 22.00
C ALA A 557 21.21 16.47 21.99
N GLU A 558 20.93 15.27 21.46
CA GLU A 558 21.94 14.21 21.29
C GLU A 558 22.95 14.51 20.16
N GLY A 559 22.74 15.61 19.42
CA GLY A 559 23.68 16.12 18.43
C GLY A 559 23.76 15.32 17.12
N GLN A 560 22.96 14.27 16.93
CA GLN A 560 22.99 13.42 15.73
C GLN A 560 21.89 13.79 14.71
N ILE A 561 20.78 14.33 15.18
CA ILE A 561 19.60 14.67 14.36
C ILE A 561 19.49 16.17 14.24
N ALA A 562 19.29 16.69 13.03
CA ALA A 562 18.88 18.07 12.79
C ALA A 562 17.38 18.14 12.48
N ALA A 563 16.76 19.26 12.80
CA ALA A 563 15.36 19.51 12.47
C ALA A 563 15.17 20.88 11.81
N VAL A 564 14.37 20.91 10.73
CA VAL A 564 13.87 22.15 10.13
C VAL A 564 12.38 22.22 10.39
N LEU A 565 11.96 23.27 11.06
CA LEU A 565 10.60 23.49 11.53
C LEU A 565 9.99 24.71 10.86
N VAL A 566 8.87 24.55 10.19
CA VAL A 566 8.02 25.68 9.77
C VAL A 566 6.95 25.89 10.83
N GLU A 567 6.89 27.08 11.42
CA GLU A 567 5.87 27.43 12.42
C GLU A 567 5.49 28.90 12.33
N HIS A 568 4.29 29.21 12.81
CA HIS A 568 3.75 30.57 12.87
C HIS A 568 3.73 31.14 14.30
N ASP A 569 3.77 30.28 15.31
CA ASP A 569 3.77 30.64 16.72
C ASP A 569 5.18 31.01 17.16
N LEU A 570 5.47 32.31 17.19
CA LEU A 570 6.79 32.82 17.56
C LEU A 570 7.19 32.50 19.00
N ASP A 571 6.22 32.37 19.93
CA ASP A 571 6.52 32.01 21.31
C ASP A 571 7.01 30.55 21.40
N PHE A 572 6.37 29.66 20.66
CA PHE A 572 6.82 28.27 20.54
C PHE A 572 8.19 28.18 19.84
N VAL A 573 8.39 28.93 18.76
CA VAL A 573 9.68 28.99 18.05
C VAL A 573 10.80 29.47 18.99
N ARG A 574 10.57 30.52 19.77
CA ARG A 574 11.53 31.04 20.75
C ARG A 574 11.91 30.00 21.81
N GLU A 575 10.95 29.21 22.23
CA GLU A 575 11.16 28.21 23.28
C GLU A 575 12.05 27.05 22.78
N ILE A 576 11.91 26.60 21.50
CA ILE A 576 12.51 25.34 21.08
C ILE A 576 13.70 25.48 20.13
N SER A 577 13.82 26.59 19.39
CA SER A 577 14.79 26.72 18.30
C SER A 577 16.19 27.05 18.79
N SER A 578 17.20 26.50 18.12
CA SER A 578 18.59 26.93 18.27
C SER A 578 18.94 28.08 17.32
N ARG A 579 18.24 28.17 16.17
CA ARG A 579 18.48 29.14 15.11
C ARG A 579 17.17 29.44 14.37
N ILE A 580 16.98 30.67 13.92
CA ILE A 580 15.80 31.08 13.16
C ILE A 580 16.24 31.64 11.82
N VAL A 581 15.57 31.21 10.76
CA VAL A 581 15.74 31.67 9.38
C VAL A 581 14.44 32.32 8.91
N VAL A 582 14.51 33.55 8.44
CA VAL A 582 13.35 34.32 7.99
C VAL A 582 13.26 34.32 6.48
N LEU A 583 12.16 33.77 5.96
CA LEU A 583 11.83 33.76 4.53
C LEU A 583 10.79 34.83 4.22
N HIS A 584 11.11 35.73 3.31
CA HIS A 584 10.18 36.77 2.83
C HIS A 584 10.25 36.90 1.31
N GLN A 585 9.11 36.89 0.63
CA GLN A 585 8.98 37.01 -0.82
C GLN A 585 9.98 36.11 -1.61
N GLY A 586 10.12 34.85 -1.15
CA GLY A 586 10.96 33.86 -1.80
C GLY A 586 12.47 33.97 -1.55
N ARG A 587 12.92 34.89 -0.68
CA ARG A 587 14.33 35.08 -0.32
C ARG A 587 14.56 34.92 1.18
N LEU A 588 15.73 34.43 1.57
CA LEU A 588 16.19 34.45 2.96
C LEU A 588 16.66 35.89 3.29
N VAL A 589 15.98 36.53 4.23
CA VAL A 589 16.23 37.91 4.60
C VAL A 589 16.99 38.06 5.92
N LEU A 590 16.95 37.06 6.77
CA LEU A 590 17.68 37.01 8.04
C LEU A 590 17.92 35.55 8.44
N ASP A 591 19.10 35.30 9.00
CA ASP A 591 19.55 34.01 9.50
C ASP A 591 20.42 34.26 10.73
N GLY A 592 19.99 33.79 11.91
CA GLY A 592 20.72 34.11 13.14
C GLY A 592 20.12 33.42 14.38
N THR A 593 20.62 33.83 15.55
CA THR A 593 20.12 33.32 16.82
C THR A 593 18.71 33.80 17.09
N VAL A 594 18.05 33.17 18.07
CA VAL A 594 16.69 33.56 18.48
C VAL A 594 16.62 35.02 18.90
N GLU A 595 17.63 35.50 19.64
CA GLU A 595 17.74 36.88 20.11
C GLU A 595 17.87 37.87 18.93
N ASP A 596 18.74 37.59 17.96
CA ASP A 596 18.95 38.44 16.79
C ASP A 596 17.68 38.64 15.97
N VAL A 597 16.92 37.54 15.75
CA VAL A 597 15.73 37.57 14.91
C VAL A 597 14.57 38.23 15.62
N VAL A 598 14.33 37.93 16.89
CA VAL A 598 13.22 38.53 17.68
C VAL A 598 13.47 40.02 17.95
N GLY A 599 14.73 40.43 18.10
CA GLY A 599 15.13 41.83 18.26
C GLY A 599 15.07 42.67 16.98
N SER A 600 15.00 42.05 15.80
CA SER A 600 15.09 42.72 14.51
C SER A 600 13.87 43.57 14.18
N GLU A 601 14.12 44.85 13.83
CA GLU A 601 13.05 45.75 13.31
C GLU A 601 12.50 45.27 11.97
N LEU A 602 13.32 44.63 11.13
CA LEU A 602 12.93 44.05 9.85
C LEU A 602 11.84 42.97 10.08
N VAL A 603 12.05 42.06 11.02
CA VAL A 603 11.10 41.00 11.34
C VAL A 603 9.80 41.58 11.87
N ARG A 604 9.86 42.58 12.76
CA ARG A 604 8.66 43.29 13.26
C ARG A 604 7.88 43.92 12.11
N THR A 605 8.56 44.57 11.16
CA THR A 605 7.92 45.21 10.00
C THR A 605 7.26 44.18 9.09
N ILE A 606 7.93 43.04 8.81
CA ILE A 606 7.39 41.96 7.98
C ILE A 606 6.10 41.36 8.59
N TYR A 607 6.08 41.19 9.92
CA TYR A 607 4.91 40.63 10.61
C TYR A 607 3.80 41.66 10.93
N SER A 608 4.15 42.95 11.13
CA SER A 608 3.18 44.03 11.36
C SER A 608 2.60 44.61 10.07
N GLY A 609 3.36 44.63 8.98
CA GLY A 609 2.92 45.15 7.68
C GLY A 609 1.90 44.31 6.93
N GLY A 610 1.64 43.07 7.39
CA GLY A 610 0.58 42.20 6.86
C GLY A 610 -0.85 42.52 7.36
N ALA A 611 -1.02 43.53 8.25
CA ALA A 611 -2.31 43.91 8.81
C ALA A 611 -3.04 44.99 8.00
N HIS A 612 -2.43 45.54 6.94
CA HIS A 612 -3.05 46.55 6.07
C HIS A 612 -2.80 46.22 4.60
N GLY A 613 -3.60 45.31 4.04
CA GLY A 613 -3.63 45.00 2.62
C GLY A 613 -4.87 44.18 2.29
#